data_94e7695a6045ecfbc33c582d32a8e0af
#
_entry.id   94e7695a6045ecfbc33c582d32a8e0af
#
_cell.length_a   1.000
_cell.length_b   1.000
_cell.length_c   1.000
_cell.angle_alpha   90.00
_cell.angle_beta   90.00
_cell.angle_gamma   90.00
#
_symmetry.space_group_name_H-M   'P 1'
#
loop_
_entity.id
_entity.type
_entity.pdbx_description
1 polymer ?
#
loop_
_entity_poly.entity_id
_entity_poly.type
_entity_poly.pdbx_seq_one_letter_code
_entity_poly.pdbx_strand_id
1 'polypeptide(L)'
;MEQTRFMGDKILNFFKHLSVTKRVLLGIITLLVIGYIFCLPRQLFHVPYSTVVTDRNGELLGARIASDGQWRFPPRKTTPEKIRQCLITFEDKNFYYHWGVDPLSIGRATYQNLKNKRIVSGGSTLTMQTIRLARNESRTFGEKVIEMILATRLEFRASKEEILSMYVSHAPFGGNVVGLDAASWRYFGHSAEDLSWAESAMLAVLPNAPAIIHLSKGRKTLLAKRNRLLKQLLDKEIIDSSTYELAVSEPLPDEPHPLPQIAPHLVSRFYQERSGRYSRTTINKGMQTHIAVSYTH
;
A
#
# COMPACT_ATOMS: atom_id res chain seq x y z
N MET A 1 -14.67 33.46 -31.89
CA MET A 1 -16.11 33.26 -31.60
C MET A 1 -16.83 32.49 -32.72
N GLU A 2 -16.56 32.68 -34.02
CA GLU A 2 -17.20 31.94 -35.15
C GLU A 2 -16.90 30.43 -35.17
N GLN A 3 -15.68 29.99 -34.90
CA GLN A 3 -15.29 28.56 -34.93
C GLN A 3 -16.03 27.73 -33.88
N THR A 4 -16.29 28.30 -32.69
CA THR A 4 -17.06 27.61 -31.64
C THR A 4 -18.54 27.48 -31.99
N ARG A 5 -19.10 28.44 -32.70
CA ARG A 5 -20.49 28.41 -33.17
C ARG A 5 -20.71 27.40 -34.28
N PHE A 6 -19.76 27.32 -35.26
CA PHE A 6 -19.78 26.35 -36.35
C PHE A 6 -19.65 24.90 -35.86
N MET A 7 -18.86 24.65 -34.81
CA MET A 7 -18.74 23.32 -34.21
C MET A 7 -20.01 22.92 -33.44
N GLY A 8 -20.66 23.88 -32.76
CA GLY A 8 -21.94 23.68 -32.06
C GLY A 8 -23.07 23.30 -33.02
N ASP A 9 -23.18 23.98 -34.17
CA ASP A 9 -24.18 23.71 -35.17
C ASP A 9 -24.02 22.35 -35.86
N LYS A 10 -22.79 21.92 -36.12
CA LYS A 10 -22.49 20.57 -36.65
C LYS A 10 -22.87 19.47 -35.66
N ILE A 11 -22.58 19.65 -34.39
CA ILE A 11 -22.98 18.71 -33.34
C ILE A 11 -24.51 18.65 -33.21
N LEU A 12 -25.18 19.79 -33.20
CA LEU A 12 -26.61 19.85 -33.09
C LEU A 12 -27.33 19.18 -34.27
N ASN A 13 -26.84 19.39 -35.51
CA ASN A 13 -27.35 18.75 -36.72
C ASN A 13 -27.09 17.23 -36.72
N PHE A 14 -25.91 16.77 -36.25
CA PHE A 14 -25.63 15.32 -36.08
C PHE A 14 -26.67 14.69 -35.12
N PHE A 15 -26.95 15.33 -33.99
CA PHE A 15 -27.96 14.85 -33.02
C PHE A 15 -29.39 14.82 -33.60
N LYS A 16 -29.75 15.76 -34.47
CA LYS A 16 -31.09 15.81 -35.12
C LYS A 16 -31.31 14.65 -36.08
N HIS A 17 -30.29 14.16 -36.74
CA HIS A 17 -30.38 13.04 -37.69
C HIS A 17 -30.32 11.63 -37.05
N LEU A 18 -30.04 11.53 -35.74
CA LEU A 18 -30.05 10.25 -35.03
C LEU A 18 -31.49 9.83 -34.66
N SER A 19 -31.80 8.52 -34.82
CA SER A 19 -33.06 7.96 -34.32
C SER A 19 -33.21 8.17 -32.81
N VAL A 20 -34.40 8.17 -32.28
CA VAL A 20 -34.69 8.35 -30.84
C VAL A 20 -33.91 7.34 -30.01
N THR A 21 -33.87 6.06 -30.43
CA THR A 21 -33.13 4.99 -29.77
C THR A 21 -31.62 5.29 -29.66
N LYS A 22 -31.04 5.81 -30.74
CA LYS A 22 -29.61 6.17 -30.75
C LYS A 22 -29.30 7.37 -29.84
N ARG A 23 -30.20 8.34 -29.72
CA ARG A 23 -30.05 9.48 -28.78
C ARG A 23 -30.11 9.02 -27.34
N VAL A 24 -31.09 8.17 -27.01
CA VAL A 24 -31.21 7.59 -25.66
C VAL A 24 -29.95 6.79 -25.30
N LEU A 25 -29.47 5.91 -26.21
CA LEU A 25 -28.25 5.13 -26.01
C LEU A 25 -27.02 6.03 -25.79
N LEU A 26 -26.88 7.07 -26.59
CA LEU A 26 -25.78 8.03 -26.47
C LEU A 26 -25.85 8.79 -25.12
N GLY A 27 -27.07 9.18 -24.70
CA GLY A 27 -27.31 9.80 -23.40
C GLY A 27 -26.88 8.88 -22.23
N ILE A 28 -27.29 7.61 -22.29
CA ILE A 28 -26.86 6.59 -21.27
C ILE A 28 -25.36 6.42 -21.26
N ILE A 29 -24.70 6.27 -22.42
CA ILE A 29 -23.25 6.15 -22.51
C ILE A 29 -22.56 7.38 -21.91
N THR A 30 -23.06 8.58 -22.24
CA THR A 30 -22.51 9.83 -21.69
C THR A 30 -22.62 9.88 -20.18
N LEU A 31 -23.77 9.50 -19.60
CA LEU A 31 -23.96 9.42 -18.16
C LEU A 31 -23.04 8.40 -17.50
N LEU A 32 -22.85 7.22 -18.12
CA LEU A 32 -21.93 6.20 -17.64
C LEU A 32 -20.47 6.69 -17.65
N VAL A 33 -20.06 7.38 -18.71
CA VAL A 33 -18.72 7.98 -18.82
C VAL A 33 -18.50 9.06 -17.75
N ILE A 34 -19.49 9.96 -17.58
CA ILE A 34 -19.43 10.97 -16.52
C ILE A 34 -19.36 10.30 -15.14
N GLY A 35 -20.23 9.32 -14.89
CA GLY A 35 -20.22 8.54 -13.66
C GLY A 35 -18.86 7.88 -13.41
N TYR A 36 -18.24 7.28 -14.43
CA TYR A 36 -16.91 6.69 -14.34
C TYR A 36 -15.80 7.72 -14.05
N ILE A 37 -15.86 8.90 -14.67
CA ILE A 37 -14.89 9.97 -14.43
C ILE A 37 -14.92 10.43 -12.96
N PHE A 38 -16.11 10.51 -12.38
CA PHE A 38 -16.31 11.03 -11.02
C PHE A 38 -16.49 9.96 -9.94
N CYS A 39 -16.43 8.65 -10.28
CA CYS A 39 -16.64 7.57 -9.31
C CYS A 39 -15.56 7.48 -8.22
N LEU A 40 -14.37 8.04 -8.45
CA LEU A 40 -13.25 7.98 -7.50
C LEU A 40 -13.13 9.29 -6.73
N PRO A 41 -13.18 9.28 -5.38
CA PRO A 41 -13.04 10.49 -4.57
C PRO A 41 -11.66 11.14 -4.75
N ARG A 42 -11.57 12.45 -4.58
CA ARG A 42 -10.28 13.18 -4.72
C ARG A 42 -9.23 12.65 -3.76
N GLN A 43 -9.59 12.49 -2.50
CA GLN A 43 -8.76 11.85 -1.48
C GLN A 43 -9.24 10.42 -1.30
N LEU A 44 -8.34 9.45 -1.50
CA LEU A 44 -8.71 8.03 -1.47
C LEU A 44 -8.81 7.50 -0.03
N PHE A 45 -7.92 7.96 0.86
CA PHE A 45 -7.86 7.53 2.26
C PHE A 45 -8.24 8.67 3.20
N HIS A 46 -9.29 8.44 4.00
CA HIS A 46 -9.77 9.34 5.05
C HIS A 46 -9.56 8.69 6.42
N VAL A 47 -8.31 8.54 6.81
CA VAL A 47 -7.91 7.84 8.04
C VAL A 47 -6.99 8.72 8.88
N PRO A 48 -7.03 8.61 10.23
CA PRO A 48 -6.09 9.32 11.08
C PRO A 48 -4.69 8.71 10.99
N TYR A 49 -3.68 9.56 11.16
CA TYR A 49 -2.28 9.16 11.16
C TYR A 49 -1.63 9.39 12.52
N SER A 50 -0.60 8.62 12.82
CA SER A 50 0.29 8.81 13.97
C SER A 50 1.05 10.12 13.83
N THR A 51 1.31 10.79 14.93
CA THR A 51 2.24 11.92 14.96
C THR A 51 3.65 11.38 15.05
N VAL A 52 4.49 11.69 14.08
CA VAL A 52 5.86 11.16 13.95
C VAL A 52 6.86 12.31 14.03
N VAL A 53 7.86 12.18 14.90
CA VAL A 53 8.92 13.18 15.08
C VAL A 53 10.26 12.52 14.81
N THR A 54 11.04 13.13 13.91
CA THR A 54 12.36 12.65 13.53
C THR A 54 13.43 13.69 13.78
N ASP A 55 14.67 13.21 13.84
CA ASP A 55 15.86 14.04 13.91
C ASP A 55 16.18 14.70 12.56
N ARG A 56 17.31 15.41 12.49
CA ARG A 56 17.80 16.08 11.28
C ARG A 56 18.11 15.12 10.12
N ASN A 57 18.36 13.84 10.41
CA ASN A 57 18.71 12.81 9.42
C ASN A 57 17.51 11.97 9.00
N GLY A 58 16.33 12.15 9.64
CA GLY A 58 15.15 11.34 9.42
C GLY A 58 15.00 10.16 10.39
N GLU A 59 15.92 10.01 11.36
CA GLU A 59 15.87 8.99 12.39
C GLU A 59 14.75 9.25 13.39
N LEU A 60 14.00 8.21 13.74
CA LEU A 60 12.85 8.34 14.65
C LEU A 60 13.29 8.74 16.06
N LEU A 61 12.78 9.88 16.53
CA LEU A 61 12.91 10.32 17.94
C LEU A 61 11.75 9.83 18.78
N GLY A 62 10.59 9.64 18.16
CA GLY A 62 9.40 9.11 18.79
C GLY A 62 8.17 9.30 17.94
N ALA A 63 7.10 8.59 18.31
CA ALA A 63 5.81 8.72 17.65
C ALA A 63 4.68 8.58 18.66
N ARG A 64 3.51 9.13 18.34
CA ARG A 64 2.26 8.94 19.07
C ARG A 64 1.23 8.26 18.16
N ILE A 65 0.56 7.26 18.71
CA ILE A 65 -0.44 6.46 18.01
C ILE A 65 -1.57 7.34 17.45
N ALA A 66 -2.15 6.96 16.34
CA ALA A 66 -3.29 7.65 15.75
C ALA A 66 -4.54 7.55 16.65
N SER A 67 -5.52 8.44 16.46
CA SER A 67 -6.72 8.52 17.29
C SER A 67 -7.61 7.28 17.24
N ASP A 68 -7.46 6.45 16.19
CA ASP A 68 -8.14 5.16 16.02
C ASP A 68 -7.37 3.96 16.63
N GLY A 69 -6.30 4.23 17.38
CA GLY A 69 -5.48 3.19 18.00
C GLY A 69 -4.57 2.42 17.07
N GLN A 70 -4.39 2.90 15.83
CA GLN A 70 -3.48 2.29 14.86
C GLN A 70 -2.13 3.00 14.83
N TRP A 71 -1.05 2.24 14.76
CA TRP A 71 0.26 2.73 14.37
C TRP A 71 0.27 2.88 12.85
N ARG A 72 -0.09 4.06 12.37
CA ARG A 72 -0.15 4.41 10.96
C ARG A 72 0.62 5.71 10.74
N PHE A 73 1.84 5.59 10.27
CA PHE A 73 2.66 6.77 9.96
C PHE A 73 2.08 7.53 8.75
N PRO A 74 2.29 8.85 8.66
CA PRO A 74 1.85 9.60 7.49
C PRO A 74 2.38 8.99 6.19
N PRO A 75 1.60 9.03 5.09
CA PRO A 75 1.92 8.31 3.87
C PRO A 75 3.24 8.79 3.25
N ARG A 76 4.00 7.85 2.76
CA ARG A 76 5.25 8.10 2.04
C ARG A 76 4.99 8.43 0.57
N LYS A 77 5.99 9.05 -0.08
CA LYS A 77 5.89 9.43 -1.51
C LYS A 77 6.46 8.37 -2.43
N THR A 78 7.41 7.58 -1.97
CA THR A 78 8.15 6.59 -2.76
C THR A 78 8.19 5.26 -2.02
N THR A 79 8.36 4.16 -2.73
CA THR A 79 8.49 2.82 -2.15
C THR A 79 9.94 2.35 -2.28
N PRO A 80 10.62 1.93 -1.20
CA PRO A 80 11.98 1.39 -1.28
C PRO A 80 12.07 0.21 -2.23
N GLU A 81 13.20 0.11 -2.94
CA GLU A 81 13.37 -0.84 -4.03
C GLU A 81 13.14 -2.30 -3.60
N LYS A 82 13.74 -2.73 -2.50
CA LYS A 82 13.65 -4.13 -2.06
C LYS A 82 12.21 -4.56 -1.78
N ILE A 83 11.45 -3.75 -1.04
CA ILE A 83 10.03 -4.05 -0.76
C ILE A 83 9.17 -3.96 -2.04
N ARG A 84 9.48 -3.03 -2.96
CA ARG A 84 8.84 -2.93 -4.27
C ARG A 84 8.99 -4.22 -5.06
N GLN A 85 10.21 -4.74 -5.20
CA GLN A 85 10.49 -5.99 -5.90
C GLN A 85 9.81 -7.19 -5.23
N CYS A 86 9.82 -7.24 -3.90
CA CYS A 86 9.14 -8.28 -3.14
C CYS A 86 7.63 -8.26 -3.36
N LEU A 87 6.99 -7.09 -3.28
CA LEU A 87 5.53 -6.94 -3.48
C LEU A 87 5.10 -7.30 -4.90
N ILE A 88 5.80 -6.79 -5.91
CA ILE A 88 5.50 -7.08 -7.31
C ILE A 88 5.67 -8.57 -7.58
N THR A 89 6.75 -9.17 -7.09
CA THR A 89 6.99 -10.61 -7.30
C THR A 89 5.95 -11.49 -6.60
N PHE A 90 5.49 -11.08 -5.42
CA PHE A 90 4.57 -11.88 -4.61
C PHE A 90 3.10 -11.69 -5.00
N GLU A 91 2.68 -10.41 -5.15
CA GLU A 91 1.27 -10.02 -5.29
C GLU A 91 0.83 -9.85 -6.73
N ASP A 92 1.69 -9.25 -7.57
CA ASP A 92 1.26 -8.75 -8.87
C ASP A 92 2.40 -8.68 -9.89
N LYS A 93 2.74 -9.84 -10.45
CA LYS A 93 3.88 -9.98 -11.38
C LYS A 93 3.79 -9.10 -12.62
N ASN A 94 2.58 -8.74 -13.02
CA ASN A 94 2.29 -7.93 -14.19
C ASN A 94 1.95 -6.48 -13.85
N PHE A 95 2.28 -6.02 -12.65
CA PHE A 95 1.88 -4.72 -12.11
C PHE A 95 2.09 -3.56 -13.09
N TYR A 96 3.21 -3.50 -13.78
CA TYR A 96 3.53 -2.44 -14.72
C TYR A 96 2.86 -2.56 -16.09
N TYR A 97 2.21 -3.70 -16.38
CA TYR A 97 1.70 -4.00 -17.73
C TYR A 97 0.17 -3.97 -17.84
N HIS A 98 -0.56 -3.97 -16.73
CA HIS A 98 -2.02 -3.90 -16.74
C HIS A 98 -2.55 -2.54 -16.27
N TRP A 99 -3.81 -2.27 -16.59
CA TRP A 99 -4.50 -1.02 -16.25
C TRP A 99 -5.46 -1.23 -15.06
N GLY A 100 -4.90 -1.60 -13.93
CA GLY A 100 -5.62 -1.80 -12.66
C GLY A 100 -6.24 -3.19 -12.47
N VAL A 101 -6.52 -3.90 -13.55
CA VAL A 101 -7.03 -5.28 -13.56
C VAL A 101 -6.19 -6.12 -14.50
N ASP A 102 -5.82 -7.32 -14.09
CA ASP A 102 -5.12 -8.31 -14.93
C ASP A 102 -6.08 -9.46 -15.30
N PRO A 103 -6.70 -9.43 -16.49
CA PRO A 103 -7.66 -10.46 -16.92
C PRO A 103 -7.01 -11.85 -17.00
N LEU A 104 -5.73 -11.95 -17.37
CA LEU A 104 -5.02 -13.22 -17.45
C LEU A 104 -4.84 -13.85 -16.07
N SER A 105 -4.47 -13.03 -15.08
CA SER A 105 -4.36 -13.49 -13.68
C SER A 105 -5.71 -13.88 -13.10
N ILE A 106 -6.79 -13.18 -13.42
CA ILE A 106 -8.15 -13.55 -13.02
C ILE A 106 -8.55 -14.88 -13.66
N GLY A 107 -8.35 -15.04 -14.98
CA GLY A 107 -8.65 -16.27 -15.71
C GLY A 107 -7.89 -17.47 -15.14
N ARG A 108 -6.59 -17.31 -14.90
CA ARG A 108 -5.74 -18.33 -14.29
C ARG A 108 -6.21 -18.69 -12.89
N ALA A 109 -6.51 -17.72 -12.04
CA ALA A 109 -6.98 -17.94 -10.68
C ALA A 109 -8.34 -18.64 -10.66
N THR A 110 -9.27 -18.26 -11.52
CA THR A 110 -10.58 -18.91 -11.67
C THR A 110 -10.41 -20.36 -12.09
N TYR A 111 -9.61 -20.64 -13.10
CA TYR A 111 -9.33 -22.02 -13.54
C TYR A 111 -8.72 -22.87 -12.42
N GLN A 112 -7.71 -22.33 -11.70
CA GLN A 112 -7.05 -23.05 -10.61
C GLN A 112 -8.01 -23.34 -9.44
N ASN A 113 -8.86 -22.37 -9.09
CA ASN A 113 -9.82 -22.52 -8.01
C ASN A 113 -10.92 -23.53 -8.35
N LEU A 114 -11.43 -23.53 -9.59
CA LEU A 114 -12.38 -24.51 -10.08
C LEU A 114 -11.78 -25.92 -10.10
N LYS A 115 -10.57 -26.07 -10.65
CA LYS A 115 -9.86 -27.36 -10.72
C LYS A 115 -9.62 -27.95 -9.31
N ASN A 116 -9.24 -27.11 -8.34
CA ASN A 116 -8.93 -27.57 -6.98
C ASN A 116 -10.15 -27.55 -6.04
N LYS A 117 -11.34 -27.14 -6.50
CA LYS A 117 -12.59 -26.99 -5.71
C LYS A 117 -12.39 -26.20 -4.40
N ARG A 118 -11.40 -25.33 -4.36
CA ARG A 118 -11.07 -24.44 -3.22
C ARG A 118 -10.30 -23.22 -3.72
N ILE A 119 -10.30 -22.15 -2.94
CA ILE A 119 -9.53 -20.95 -3.26
C ILE A 119 -8.03 -21.23 -3.02
N VAL A 120 -7.27 -21.41 -4.09
CA VAL A 120 -5.81 -21.64 -4.06
C VAL A 120 -5.02 -20.49 -4.68
N SER A 121 -5.68 -19.63 -5.46
CA SER A 121 -5.04 -18.50 -6.15
C SER A 121 -5.94 -17.28 -6.15
N GLY A 122 -5.35 -16.10 -5.95
CA GLY A 122 -6.00 -14.80 -6.07
C GLY A 122 -5.69 -14.16 -7.42
N GLY A 123 -6.68 -13.51 -8.03
CA GLY A 123 -6.51 -12.71 -9.25
C GLY A 123 -6.62 -11.20 -8.98
N SER A 124 -6.40 -10.75 -7.74
CA SER A 124 -6.46 -9.33 -7.41
C SER A 124 -5.10 -8.69 -7.64
N THR A 125 -5.07 -7.56 -8.33
CA THR A 125 -3.88 -6.74 -8.53
C THR A 125 -3.59 -5.88 -7.29
N LEU A 126 -2.39 -5.30 -7.20
CA LEU A 126 -2.04 -4.31 -6.17
C LEU A 126 -2.95 -3.08 -6.23
N THR A 127 -3.35 -2.65 -7.43
CA THR A 127 -4.29 -1.53 -7.61
C THR A 127 -5.66 -1.86 -7.04
N MET A 128 -6.20 -3.06 -7.29
CA MET A 128 -7.46 -3.51 -6.69
C MET A 128 -7.37 -3.62 -5.17
N GLN A 129 -6.24 -4.10 -4.65
CA GLN A 129 -6.00 -4.17 -3.21
C GLN A 129 -5.94 -2.77 -2.59
N THR A 130 -5.33 -1.77 -3.26
CA THR A 130 -5.31 -0.37 -2.81
C THR A 130 -6.71 0.20 -2.71
N ILE A 131 -7.57 -0.04 -3.70
CA ILE A 131 -9.00 0.36 -3.65
C ILE A 131 -9.71 -0.33 -2.48
N ARG A 132 -9.49 -1.62 -2.29
CA ARG A 132 -10.09 -2.36 -1.18
C ARG A 132 -9.71 -1.78 0.19
N LEU A 133 -8.45 -1.45 0.39
CA LEU A 133 -7.96 -0.81 1.63
C LEU A 133 -8.64 0.54 1.87
N ALA A 134 -8.87 1.31 0.81
CA ALA A 134 -9.52 2.61 0.91
C ALA A 134 -11.02 2.52 1.20
N ARG A 135 -11.70 1.53 0.64
CA ARG A 135 -13.14 1.32 0.81
C ARG A 135 -13.49 0.64 2.13
N ASN A 136 -12.63 -0.27 2.59
CA ASN A 136 -12.81 -1.05 3.83
C ASN A 136 -14.18 -1.74 3.95
N GLU A 137 -14.73 -2.19 2.81
CA GLU A 137 -16.03 -2.85 2.73
C GLU A 137 -15.91 -4.39 2.84
N SER A 138 -17.03 -5.04 3.16
CA SER A 138 -17.09 -6.50 3.26
C SER A 138 -16.89 -7.17 1.90
N ARG A 139 -16.24 -8.34 1.87
CA ARG A 139 -15.90 -9.07 0.64
C ARG A 139 -17.13 -9.73 0.02
N THR A 140 -17.78 -9.05 -0.92
CA THR A 140 -18.85 -9.59 -1.75
C THR A 140 -18.45 -9.63 -3.23
N PHE A 141 -19.21 -10.35 -4.05
CA PHE A 141 -18.98 -10.35 -5.50
C PHE A 141 -19.22 -8.97 -6.11
N GLY A 142 -20.27 -8.27 -5.66
CA GLY A 142 -20.56 -6.90 -6.12
C GLY A 142 -19.44 -5.93 -5.77
N GLU A 143 -18.91 -6.02 -4.55
CA GLU A 143 -17.76 -5.19 -4.14
C GLU A 143 -16.53 -5.49 -4.99
N LYS A 144 -16.32 -6.75 -5.37
CA LYS A 144 -15.23 -7.12 -6.27
C LYS A 144 -15.33 -6.46 -7.65
N VAL A 145 -16.55 -6.34 -8.19
CA VAL A 145 -16.78 -5.62 -9.46
C VAL A 145 -16.51 -4.11 -9.29
N ILE A 146 -16.96 -3.53 -8.17
CA ILE A 146 -16.66 -2.12 -7.85
C ILE A 146 -15.16 -1.90 -7.70
N GLU A 147 -14.44 -2.78 -6.98
CA GLU A 147 -12.97 -2.72 -6.89
C GLU A 147 -12.31 -2.70 -8.27
N MET A 148 -12.76 -3.54 -9.21
CA MET A 148 -12.22 -3.58 -10.57
C MET A 148 -12.44 -2.27 -11.32
N ILE A 149 -13.66 -1.72 -11.27
CA ILE A 149 -13.98 -0.43 -11.93
C ILE A 149 -13.15 0.71 -11.34
N LEU A 150 -13.10 0.81 -10.01
CA LEU A 150 -12.33 1.85 -9.33
C LEU A 150 -10.81 1.68 -9.53
N ALA A 151 -10.32 0.45 -9.64
CA ALA A 151 -8.92 0.17 -9.92
C ALA A 151 -8.51 0.69 -11.30
N THR A 152 -9.31 0.44 -12.35
CA THR A 152 -9.04 1.03 -13.67
C THR A 152 -9.06 2.55 -13.62
N ARG A 153 -10.01 3.15 -12.88
CA ARG A 153 -10.10 4.61 -12.74
C ARG A 153 -8.91 5.19 -11.97
N LEU A 154 -8.37 4.46 -10.99
CA LEU A 154 -7.19 4.87 -10.24
C LEU A 154 -5.94 4.93 -11.13
N GLU A 155 -5.75 3.96 -12.02
CA GLU A 155 -4.64 3.93 -12.99
C GLU A 155 -4.64 5.11 -13.97
N PHE A 156 -5.83 5.65 -14.30
CA PHE A 156 -5.91 6.89 -15.10
C PHE A 156 -5.60 8.15 -14.29
N ARG A 157 -5.57 8.08 -12.97
CA ARG A 157 -5.36 9.24 -12.08
C ARG A 157 -4.00 9.28 -11.41
N ALA A 158 -3.42 8.14 -11.16
CA ALA A 158 -2.18 7.97 -10.39
C ALA A 158 -1.20 7.09 -11.16
N SER A 159 0.08 7.41 -11.07
CA SER A 159 1.15 6.58 -11.58
C SER A 159 1.29 5.26 -10.81
N LYS A 160 1.94 4.28 -11.39
CA LYS A 160 2.24 2.99 -10.73
C LYS A 160 2.99 3.18 -9.39
N GLU A 161 3.93 4.11 -9.35
CA GLU A 161 4.69 4.42 -8.13
C GLU A 161 3.80 5.04 -7.04
N GLU A 162 2.88 5.93 -7.42
CA GLU A 162 1.91 6.51 -6.47
C GLU A 162 0.94 5.44 -5.95
N ILE A 163 0.46 4.53 -6.80
CA ILE A 163 -0.42 3.42 -6.40
C ILE A 163 0.30 2.50 -5.43
N LEU A 164 1.55 2.13 -5.73
CA LEU A 164 2.35 1.29 -4.85
C LEU A 164 2.62 1.99 -3.50
N SER A 165 2.94 3.28 -3.54
CA SER A 165 3.13 4.10 -2.34
C SER A 165 1.87 4.18 -1.49
N MET A 166 0.69 4.34 -2.10
CA MET A 166 -0.60 4.28 -1.41
C MET A 166 -0.83 2.91 -0.77
N TYR A 167 -0.54 1.83 -1.49
CA TYR A 167 -0.65 0.46 -0.98
C TYR A 167 0.22 0.26 0.26
N VAL A 168 1.53 0.50 0.15
CA VAL A 168 2.47 0.25 1.25
C VAL A 168 2.22 1.16 2.47
N SER A 169 1.65 2.35 2.25
CA SER A 169 1.31 3.26 3.35
C SER A 169 0.06 2.85 4.14
N HIS A 170 -0.81 2.00 3.56
CA HIS A 170 -2.10 1.65 4.16
C HIS A 170 -2.32 0.14 4.33
N ALA A 171 -1.40 -0.70 3.84
CA ALA A 171 -1.50 -2.15 4.02
C ALA A 171 -1.41 -2.51 5.52
N PRO A 172 -2.24 -3.47 5.99
CA PRO A 172 -2.17 -3.97 7.37
C PRO A 172 -1.00 -4.95 7.50
N PHE A 173 -0.13 -4.70 8.47
CA PHE A 173 1.02 -5.58 8.76
C PHE A 173 0.85 -6.37 10.06
N GLY A 174 -0.33 -6.27 10.71
CA GLY A 174 -0.70 -7.08 11.84
C GLY A 174 -0.96 -6.33 13.14
N GLY A 175 -1.84 -6.88 13.97
CA GLY A 175 -2.31 -6.20 15.16
C GLY A 175 -2.83 -4.81 14.83
N ASN A 176 -2.28 -3.80 15.47
CA ASN A 176 -2.59 -2.40 15.20
C ASN A 176 -1.52 -1.66 14.36
N VAL A 177 -0.75 -2.39 13.53
CA VAL A 177 0.31 -1.83 12.67
C VAL A 177 -0.19 -1.72 11.25
N VAL A 178 -0.24 -0.50 10.73
CA VAL A 178 -0.66 -0.16 9.36
C VAL A 178 0.41 0.68 8.68
N GLY A 179 0.78 0.30 7.48
CA GLY A 179 1.78 0.98 6.68
C GLY A 179 3.21 0.52 6.96
N LEU A 180 4.01 0.58 5.90
CA LEU A 180 5.37 0.07 5.84
C LEU A 180 6.29 0.71 6.89
N ASP A 181 6.23 2.02 7.05
CA ASP A 181 7.14 2.73 7.98
C ASP A 181 6.86 2.34 9.43
N ALA A 182 5.58 2.25 9.81
CA ALA A 182 5.22 1.77 11.13
C ALA A 182 5.61 0.31 11.34
N ALA A 183 5.45 -0.53 10.31
CA ALA A 183 5.83 -1.94 10.35
C ALA A 183 7.34 -2.12 10.48
N SER A 184 8.15 -1.37 9.72
CA SER A 184 9.61 -1.41 9.82
C SER A 184 10.10 -1.10 11.23
N TRP A 185 9.63 0.01 11.81
CA TRP A 185 9.99 0.38 13.17
C TRP A 185 9.47 -0.59 14.24
N ARG A 186 8.27 -1.14 14.05
CA ARG A 186 7.67 -2.07 15.01
C ARG A 186 8.28 -3.47 14.97
N TYR A 187 8.69 -3.95 13.80
CA TYR A 187 9.23 -5.32 13.68
C TYR A 187 10.74 -5.39 13.67
N PHE A 188 11.42 -4.32 13.21
CA PHE A 188 12.88 -4.35 13.01
C PHE A 188 13.61 -3.22 13.72
N GLY A 189 12.91 -2.17 14.18
CA GLY A 189 13.52 -1.08 14.96
C GLY A 189 14.32 -0.07 14.14
N HIS A 190 14.16 -0.05 12.81
CA HIS A 190 14.85 0.87 11.90
C HIS A 190 13.97 1.35 10.75
N SER A 191 14.49 2.27 9.95
CA SER A 191 13.79 2.87 8.81
C SER A 191 13.47 1.83 7.72
N ALA A 192 12.36 2.04 7.01
CA ALA A 192 12.00 1.21 5.86
C ALA A 192 12.98 1.31 4.69
N GLU A 193 13.81 2.36 4.64
CA GLU A 193 14.88 2.50 3.64
C GLU A 193 16.01 1.47 3.85
N ASP A 194 16.22 1.05 5.10
CA ASP A 194 17.32 0.16 5.51
C ASP A 194 16.92 -1.32 5.55
N LEU A 195 15.68 -1.66 5.18
CA LEU A 195 15.19 -3.04 5.17
C LEU A 195 16.11 -3.98 4.38
N SER A 196 16.43 -5.13 4.98
CA SER A 196 17.08 -6.24 4.29
C SER A 196 16.14 -6.88 3.26
N TRP A 197 16.65 -7.78 2.43
CA TRP A 197 15.82 -8.59 1.54
C TRP A 197 14.90 -9.54 2.31
N ALA A 198 15.37 -10.11 3.43
CA ALA A 198 14.58 -10.98 4.29
C ALA A 198 13.43 -10.25 4.96
N GLU A 199 13.70 -9.06 5.51
CA GLU A 199 12.71 -8.18 6.13
C GLU A 199 11.68 -7.68 5.11
N SER A 200 12.14 -7.23 3.93
CA SER A 200 11.28 -6.82 2.82
C SER A 200 10.38 -7.97 2.34
N ALA A 201 10.92 -9.17 2.18
CA ALA A 201 10.14 -10.34 1.80
C ALA A 201 9.14 -10.75 2.90
N MET A 202 9.51 -10.64 4.17
CA MET A 202 8.59 -10.88 5.29
C MET A 202 7.42 -9.90 5.24
N LEU A 203 7.68 -8.59 5.12
CA LEU A 203 6.63 -7.58 5.04
C LEU A 203 5.75 -7.75 3.80
N ALA A 204 6.31 -8.15 2.67
CA ALA A 204 5.52 -8.37 1.46
C ALA A 204 4.49 -9.51 1.60
N VAL A 205 4.76 -10.53 2.41
CA VAL A 205 3.86 -11.68 2.58
C VAL A 205 2.84 -11.51 3.72
N LEU A 206 3.07 -10.55 4.64
CA LEU A 206 2.23 -10.33 5.81
C LEU A 206 0.79 -9.89 5.50
N PRO A 207 0.51 -8.90 4.62
CA PRO A 207 -0.84 -8.40 4.38
C PRO A 207 -1.83 -9.47 3.92
N ASN A 208 -1.35 -10.51 3.24
CA ASN A 208 -2.17 -11.62 2.77
C ASN A 208 -2.38 -12.73 3.81
N ALA A 209 -1.88 -12.58 4.99
CA ALA A 209 -1.91 -13.63 5.99
C ALA A 209 -2.20 -13.08 7.40
N PRO A 210 -3.28 -12.31 7.60
CA PRO A 210 -3.57 -11.65 8.87
C PRO A 210 -3.69 -12.64 10.05
N ALA A 211 -4.12 -13.87 9.81
CA ALA A 211 -4.17 -14.92 10.84
C ALA A 211 -2.79 -15.47 11.25
N ILE A 212 -1.74 -15.22 10.45
CA ILE A 212 -0.36 -15.67 10.72
C ILE A 212 0.43 -14.63 11.55
N ILE A 213 -0.17 -13.47 11.76
CA ILE A 213 0.43 -12.29 12.40
C ILE A 213 0.68 -12.49 13.90
N HIS A 214 0.07 -13.49 14.53
CA HIS A 214 0.59 -13.97 15.80
C HIS A 214 1.90 -14.73 15.52
N LEU A 215 3.02 -14.00 15.67
CA LEU A 215 4.38 -14.50 15.51
C LEU A 215 4.61 -15.86 16.22
N SER A 216 3.81 -16.17 17.25
CA SER A 216 3.89 -17.44 17.98
C SER A 216 3.30 -18.65 17.23
N LYS A 217 2.12 -18.54 16.63
CA LYS A 217 1.42 -19.69 16.02
C LYS A 217 1.66 -19.87 14.51
N GLY A 218 1.97 -18.78 13.79
CA GLY A 218 2.15 -18.77 12.34
C GLY A 218 3.60 -18.72 11.85
N ARG A 219 4.58 -18.69 12.77
CA ARG A 219 6.00 -18.45 12.47
C ARG A 219 6.58 -19.37 11.39
N LYS A 220 6.31 -20.68 11.49
CA LYS A 220 6.78 -21.65 10.47
C LYS A 220 6.19 -21.37 9.09
N THR A 221 4.92 -21.03 9.03
CA THR A 221 4.23 -20.71 7.76
C THR A 221 4.73 -19.39 7.18
N LEU A 222 4.97 -18.38 8.02
CA LEU A 222 5.54 -17.10 7.61
C LEU A 222 6.94 -17.28 7.04
N LEU A 223 7.79 -18.03 7.76
CA LEU A 223 9.15 -18.36 7.32
C LEU A 223 9.16 -19.08 5.96
N ALA A 224 8.28 -20.08 5.80
CA ALA A 224 8.17 -20.82 4.54
C ALA A 224 7.71 -19.92 3.38
N LYS A 225 6.76 -19.00 3.60
CA LYS A 225 6.30 -18.04 2.58
C LYS A 225 7.39 -17.03 2.24
N ARG A 226 8.10 -16.48 3.24
CA ARG A 226 9.24 -15.57 3.05
C ARG A 226 10.31 -16.24 2.19
N ASN A 227 10.74 -17.43 2.59
CA ASN A 227 11.82 -18.15 1.90
C ASN A 227 11.40 -18.55 0.48
N ARG A 228 10.12 -18.89 0.26
CA ARG A 228 9.59 -19.12 -1.09
C ARG A 228 9.65 -17.86 -1.95
N LEU A 229 9.34 -16.68 -1.39
CA LEU A 229 9.45 -15.43 -2.12
C LEU A 229 10.92 -15.11 -2.44
N LEU A 230 11.83 -15.27 -1.48
CA LEU A 230 13.27 -15.10 -1.71
C LEU A 230 13.79 -16.01 -2.82
N LYS A 231 13.33 -17.27 -2.86
CA LYS A 231 13.65 -18.19 -3.96
C LYS A 231 13.12 -17.69 -5.32
N GLN A 232 11.92 -17.11 -5.34
CA GLN A 232 11.38 -16.52 -6.58
C GLN A 232 12.18 -15.29 -7.05
N LEU A 233 12.71 -14.49 -6.12
CA LEU A 233 13.60 -13.36 -6.46
C LEU A 233 14.93 -13.85 -7.03
N LEU A 234 15.51 -14.90 -6.48
CA LEU A 234 16.70 -15.57 -7.03
C LEU A 234 16.42 -16.14 -8.43
N ASP A 235 15.34 -16.91 -8.59
CA ASP A 235 14.98 -17.53 -9.87
C ASP A 235 14.71 -16.50 -10.99
N LYS A 236 14.41 -15.25 -10.60
CA LYS A 236 14.24 -14.11 -11.53
C LYS A 236 15.49 -13.24 -11.65
N GLU A 237 16.61 -13.64 -11.07
CA GLU A 237 17.87 -12.90 -11.09
C GLU A 237 17.76 -11.47 -10.52
N ILE A 238 16.76 -11.22 -9.63
CA ILE A 238 16.62 -9.94 -8.91
C ILE A 238 17.63 -9.86 -7.77
N ILE A 239 17.97 -10.99 -7.16
CA ILE A 239 19.03 -11.14 -6.17
C ILE A 239 19.97 -12.27 -6.61
N ASP A 240 21.22 -12.17 -6.22
CA ASP A 240 22.21 -13.22 -6.47
C ASP A 240 22.17 -14.34 -5.41
N SER A 241 22.92 -15.41 -5.62
CA SER A 241 22.95 -16.56 -4.71
C SER A 241 23.48 -16.21 -3.32
N SER A 242 24.47 -15.32 -3.22
CA SER A 242 25.04 -14.90 -1.94
C SER A 242 24.04 -14.09 -1.12
N THR A 243 23.33 -13.16 -1.75
CA THR A 243 22.24 -12.39 -1.14
C THR A 243 21.10 -13.31 -0.69
N TYR A 244 20.75 -14.30 -1.50
CA TYR A 244 19.71 -15.27 -1.15
C TYR A 244 20.10 -16.10 0.10
N GLU A 245 21.31 -16.64 0.16
CA GLU A 245 21.78 -17.41 1.31
C GLU A 245 21.77 -16.59 2.60
N LEU A 246 22.27 -15.35 2.54
CA LEU A 246 22.22 -14.43 3.67
C LEU A 246 20.77 -14.14 4.10
N ALA A 247 19.89 -13.82 3.16
CA ALA A 247 18.49 -13.50 3.46
C ALA A 247 17.72 -14.70 4.04
N VAL A 248 17.99 -15.92 3.60
CA VAL A 248 17.36 -17.13 4.17
C VAL A 248 17.85 -17.42 5.57
N SER A 249 19.13 -17.16 5.88
CA SER A 249 19.71 -17.37 7.21
C SER A 249 19.22 -16.37 8.26
N GLU A 250 18.71 -15.21 7.83
CA GLU A 250 18.21 -14.16 8.72
C GLU A 250 16.96 -14.61 9.47
N PRO A 251 16.93 -14.51 10.83
CA PRO A 251 15.78 -14.96 11.62
C PRO A 251 14.57 -14.04 11.43
N LEU A 252 13.38 -14.56 11.74
CA LEU A 252 12.20 -13.71 11.90
C LEU A 252 12.27 -12.96 13.24
N PRO A 253 11.74 -11.74 13.35
CA PRO A 253 11.67 -11.04 14.61
C PRO A 253 10.81 -11.82 15.61
N ASP A 254 11.14 -11.74 16.89
CA ASP A 254 10.42 -12.48 17.94
C ASP A 254 9.16 -11.73 18.37
N GLU A 255 9.28 -10.47 18.72
CA GLU A 255 8.18 -9.61 19.16
C GLU A 255 8.27 -8.21 18.52
N PRO A 256 7.13 -7.49 18.41
CA PRO A 256 7.18 -6.11 17.96
C PRO A 256 7.94 -5.22 18.93
N HIS A 257 8.92 -4.48 18.43
CA HIS A 257 9.69 -3.53 19.23
C HIS A 257 8.81 -2.35 19.72
N PRO A 258 9.04 -1.83 20.94
CA PRO A 258 8.52 -0.53 21.32
C PRO A 258 9.12 0.55 20.41
N LEU A 259 8.32 1.54 20.04
CA LEU A 259 8.88 2.67 19.28
C LEU A 259 9.81 3.51 20.16
N PRO A 260 10.86 4.12 19.60
CA PRO A 260 11.76 4.99 20.33
C PRO A 260 11.01 6.11 21.07
N GLN A 261 11.47 6.44 22.28
CA GLN A 261 10.95 7.53 23.10
C GLN A 261 12.10 8.47 23.53
N ILE A 262 12.87 8.94 22.55
CA ILE A 262 14.08 9.74 22.78
C ILE A 262 13.74 11.18 23.16
N ALA A 263 12.62 11.72 22.67
CA ALA A 263 12.17 13.09 22.95
C ALA A 263 10.65 13.14 23.25
N PRO A 264 10.18 12.53 24.36
CA PRO A 264 8.75 12.35 24.64
C PRO A 264 7.99 13.69 24.79
N HIS A 265 8.60 14.69 25.41
CA HIS A 265 8.00 16.03 25.56
C HIS A 265 7.81 16.72 24.21
N LEU A 266 8.79 16.58 23.32
CA LEU A 266 8.71 17.13 21.98
C LEU A 266 7.61 16.43 21.17
N VAL A 267 7.51 15.10 21.25
CA VAL A 267 6.42 14.33 20.60
C VAL A 267 5.06 14.77 21.12
N SER A 268 4.91 14.98 22.44
CA SER A 268 3.66 15.46 23.04
C SER A 268 3.29 16.87 22.56
N ARG A 269 4.26 17.77 22.44
CA ARG A 269 4.06 19.11 21.90
C ARG A 269 3.61 19.06 20.43
N PHE A 270 4.29 18.31 19.58
CA PHE A 270 3.89 18.15 18.17
C PHE A 270 2.55 17.46 18.01
N TYR A 271 2.18 16.55 18.92
CA TYR A 271 0.85 15.95 18.94
C TYR A 271 -0.25 16.99 19.18
N GLN A 272 -0.02 17.97 20.05
CA GLN A 272 -0.98 19.07 20.31
C GLN A 272 -1.03 20.06 19.15
N GLU A 273 0.11 20.43 18.59
CA GLU A 273 0.23 21.47 17.55
C GLU A 273 -0.06 20.96 16.14
N ARG A 274 0.31 19.71 15.84
CA ARG A 274 0.35 19.14 14.47
C ARG A 274 -0.01 17.65 14.47
N SER A 275 -1.10 17.28 15.13
CA SER A 275 -1.54 15.88 15.21
C SER A 275 -1.60 15.20 13.83
N GLY A 276 -1.16 13.96 13.77
CA GLY A 276 -1.22 13.13 12.57
C GLY A 276 -0.24 13.53 11.46
N ARG A 277 0.82 14.29 11.78
CA ARG A 277 1.82 14.73 10.80
C ARG A 277 3.21 14.17 11.08
N TYR A 278 3.99 14.12 10.01
CA TYR A 278 5.42 13.86 10.07
C TYR A 278 6.17 15.17 10.28
N SER A 279 6.99 15.24 11.33
CA SER A 279 7.73 16.46 11.70
C SER A 279 9.21 16.14 11.82
N ARG A 280 10.00 16.66 10.88
CA ARG A 280 11.46 16.61 10.93
C ARG A 280 11.99 17.79 11.75
N THR A 281 12.90 17.50 12.67
CA THR A 281 13.51 18.51 13.57
C THR A 281 14.97 18.77 13.20
N THR A 282 15.58 19.74 13.86
CA THR A 282 17.02 20.02 13.80
C THR A 282 17.83 19.23 14.83
N ILE A 283 17.18 18.45 15.68
CA ILE A 283 17.82 17.66 16.74
C ILE A 283 18.74 16.60 16.11
N ASN A 284 19.83 16.30 16.79
CA ASN A 284 20.66 15.13 16.51
C ASN A 284 20.30 14.02 17.51
N LYS A 285 19.88 12.87 17.01
CA LYS A 285 19.44 11.71 17.82
C LYS A 285 20.53 11.26 18.80
N GLY A 286 21.77 11.15 18.34
CA GLY A 286 22.90 10.70 19.18
C GLY A 286 23.12 11.65 20.36
N MET A 287 23.19 12.96 20.09
CA MET A 287 23.32 13.95 21.19
C MET A 287 22.15 13.92 22.14
N GLN A 288 20.90 13.81 21.64
CA GLN A 288 19.71 13.76 22.46
C GLN A 288 19.70 12.51 23.36
N THR A 289 20.14 11.37 22.85
CA THR A 289 20.25 10.13 23.64
C THR A 289 21.28 10.27 24.75
N HIS A 290 22.45 10.85 24.49
CA HIS A 290 23.48 11.09 25.51
C HIS A 290 22.98 12.02 26.60
N ILE A 291 22.27 13.11 26.27
CA ILE A 291 21.71 14.04 27.23
C ILE A 291 20.66 13.33 28.10
N ALA A 292 19.75 12.55 27.50
CA ALA A 292 18.72 11.83 28.24
C ALA A 292 19.30 10.86 29.28
N VAL A 293 20.35 10.12 28.93
CA VAL A 293 21.05 9.20 29.85
C VAL A 293 21.74 9.98 30.98
N SER A 294 22.37 11.14 30.66
CA SER A 294 23.07 11.94 31.67
C SER A 294 22.15 12.58 32.71
N TYR A 295 20.86 12.79 32.40
CA TYR A 295 19.87 13.34 33.34
C TYR A 295 19.15 12.29 34.18
N THR A 296 19.30 11.00 33.89
CA THR A 296 18.64 9.89 34.60
C THR A 296 19.58 9.18 35.57
N HIS A 297 20.84 9.59 35.64
CA HIS A 297 21.87 9.20 36.62
C HIS A 297 22.39 10.40 37.37
#